data_d1817cb5c740f0209b74d6ebe1a61cfc
#
_entry.id   d1817cb5c740f0209b74d6ebe1a61cfc
#
_cell.length_a   1.000
_cell.length_b   1.000
_cell.length_c   1.000
_cell.angle_alpha   90.00
_cell.angle_beta   90.00
_cell.angle_gamma   90.00
#
_symmetry.space_group_name_H-M   'P 1'
#
loop_
_entity.id
_entity.type
_entity.pdbx_description
1 polymer ?
#
loop_
_entity_poly.entity_id
_entity_poly.type
_entity_poly.pdbx_seq_one_letter_code
_entity_poly.pdbx_strand_id
1 'polypeptide(L)'
;MKWIKIITLSKKKKAINPDKLKGGWEPEVLKGLKALQREYKYSIEYESDKLVYTVQHVYTPDFVLHLSDGRKVYIEAKGYWDAADRRKIRHVMQQNPEADIRMLFQANSKLHKASPTRYADYCEKYKIPYAVGAIPKEWFE
;
A
#
# COMPACT_ATOMS: atom_id res chain seq x y z
N MET A 1 -22.50 4.93 -31.14
CA MET A 1 -21.22 5.37 -30.55
C MET A 1 -21.43 6.69 -29.83
N LYS A 2 -21.21 6.72 -28.51
CA LYS A 2 -21.18 7.98 -27.78
C LYS A 2 -19.77 8.52 -27.86
N TRP A 3 -19.61 9.67 -28.47
CA TRP A 3 -18.33 10.41 -28.47
C TRP A 3 -18.08 10.94 -27.06
N ILE A 4 -17.01 10.50 -26.43
CA ILE A 4 -16.55 11.09 -25.18
C ILE A 4 -15.90 12.43 -25.56
N LYS A 5 -16.56 13.55 -25.20
CA LYS A 5 -15.95 14.87 -25.28
C LYS A 5 -14.81 14.91 -24.26
N ILE A 6 -13.57 14.82 -24.75
CA ILE A 6 -12.39 15.15 -23.94
C ILE A 6 -12.42 16.65 -23.73
N ILE A 7 -12.83 17.08 -22.54
CA ILE A 7 -12.72 18.48 -22.14
C ILE A 7 -11.24 18.71 -21.81
N THR A 8 -10.48 19.15 -22.78
CA THR A 8 -9.14 19.67 -22.56
C THR A 8 -9.27 21.02 -21.88
N LEU A 9 -9.19 21.03 -20.53
CA LEU A 9 -8.93 22.26 -19.79
C LEU A 9 -7.51 22.69 -20.12
N SER A 10 -7.39 23.70 -21.00
CA SER A 10 -6.14 24.36 -21.30
C SER A 10 -5.60 25.03 -20.02
N LYS A 11 -4.86 24.30 -19.23
CA LYS A 11 -4.08 24.87 -18.13
C LYS A 11 -2.94 25.67 -18.79
N LYS A 12 -2.82 26.97 -18.48
CA LYS A 12 -1.65 27.79 -18.85
C LYS A 12 -0.40 27.02 -18.49
N LYS A 13 0.39 26.63 -19.49
CA LYS A 13 1.67 25.93 -19.31
C LYS A 13 2.57 26.77 -18.43
N LYS A 14 2.84 26.36 -17.21
CA LYS A 14 3.79 27.03 -16.34
C LYS A 14 5.20 26.76 -16.86
N ALA A 15 6.03 27.80 -16.95
CA ALA A 15 7.45 27.64 -17.24
C ALA A 15 8.09 26.72 -16.19
N ILE A 16 8.96 25.81 -16.65
CA ILE A 16 9.69 24.91 -15.75
C ILE A 16 10.73 25.74 -15.02
N ASN A 17 10.68 25.75 -13.70
CA ASN A 17 11.69 26.39 -12.86
C ASN A 17 12.85 25.40 -12.66
N PRO A 18 14.07 25.69 -13.17
CA PRO A 18 15.23 24.80 -13.03
C PRO A 18 15.58 24.45 -11.59
N ASP A 19 15.33 25.37 -10.64
CA ASP A 19 15.64 25.16 -9.22
C ASP A 19 14.71 24.14 -8.53
N LYS A 20 13.62 23.75 -9.18
CA LYS A 20 12.65 22.76 -8.68
C LYS A 20 12.85 21.37 -9.26
N LEU A 21 13.86 21.16 -10.08
CA LEU A 21 14.19 19.84 -10.61
C LEU A 21 14.79 18.98 -9.48
N LYS A 22 14.36 17.73 -9.39
CA LYS A 22 14.69 16.85 -8.27
C LYS A 22 15.98 16.06 -8.44
N GLY A 23 16.34 15.73 -9.68
CA GLY A 23 17.54 14.97 -10.00
C GLY A 23 18.72 15.84 -10.38
N GLY A 24 19.94 15.44 -9.99
CA GLY A 24 21.13 16.21 -10.29
C GLY A 24 21.48 16.31 -11.78
N TRP A 25 20.97 15.42 -12.62
CA TRP A 25 21.15 15.41 -14.08
C TRP A 25 19.99 16.06 -14.85
N GLU A 26 18.85 16.23 -14.23
CA GLU A 26 17.66 16.81 -14.87
C GLU A 26 17.86 18.22 -15.46
N PRO A 27 18.63 19.14 -14.82
CA PRO A 27 18.92 20.44 -15.42
C PRO A 27 19.61 20.36 -16.77
N GLU A 28 20.59 19.47 -16.95
CA GLU A 28 21.27 19.24 -18.22
C GLU A 28 20.33 18.65 -19.26
N VAL A 29 19.49 17.72 -18.88
CA VAL A 29 18.45 17.16 -19.76
C VAL A 29 17.49 18.25 -20.24
N LEU A 30 16.99 19.10 -19.33
CA LEU A 30 16.13 20.21 -19.69
C LEU A 30 16.82 21.18 -20.67
N LYS A 31 18.08 21.49 -20.40
CA LYS A 31 18.89 22.35 -21.30
C LYS A 31 19.01 21.71 -22.69
N GLY A 32 19.32 20.44 -22.79
CA GLY A 32 19.37 19.69 -24.04
C GLY A 32 18.05 19.69 -24.79
N LEU A 33 16.96 19.41 -24.08
CA LEU A 33 15.61 19.45 -24.67
C LEU A 33 15.23 20.84 -25.19
N LYS A 34 15.57 21.91 -24.48
CA LYS A 34 15.34 23.29 -24.95
C LYS A 34 16.15 23.62 -26.16
N ALA A 35 17.39 23.14 -26.26
CA ALA A 35 18.24 23.37 -27.44
C ALA A 35 17.64 22.73 -28.69
N LEU A 36 17.09 21.50 -28.58
CA LEU A 36 16.47 20.77 -29.68
C LEU A 36 15.09 21.30 -30.09
N GLN A 37 14.42 22.07 -29.24
CA GLN A 37 13.11 22.69 -29.59
C GLN A 37 13.15 23.59 -30.80
N ARG A 38 14.30 24.12 -31.16
CA ARG A 38 14.47 24.99 -32.36
C ARG A 38 14.36 24.19 -33.64
N GLU A 39 14.85 22.97 -33.62
CA GLU A 39 14.86 22.06 -34.78
C GLU A 39 13.60 21.20 -34.83
N TYR A 40 13.22 20.63 -33.67
CA TYR A 40 12.11 19.74 -33.52
C TYR A 40 11.00 20.42 -32.71
N LYS A 41 9.92 20.82 -33.31
CA LYS A 41 8.84 21.58 -32.66
C LYS A 41 8.08 20.71 -31.66
N TYR A 42 8.36 20.86 -30.37
CA TYR A 42 7.65 20.19 -29.28
C TYR A 42 7.53 21.09 -28.05
N SER A 43 6.62 20.77 -27.16
CA SER A 43 6.52 21.38 -25.84
C SER A 43 7.09 20.45 -24.76
N ILE A 44 7.59 21.04 -23.68
CA ILE A 44 8.16 20.33 -22.55
C ILE A 44 7.32 20.63 -21.32
N GLU A 45 6.92 19.59 -20.60
CA GLU A 45 6.31 19.68 -19.28
C GLU A 45 7.15 18.85 -18.32
N TYR A 46 7.18 19.24 -17.06
CA TYR A 46 7.93 18.55 -16.03
C TYR A 46 6.98 17.97 -14.99
N GLU A 47 7.05 16.67 -14.76
CA GLU A 47 6.20 15.92 -13.81
C GLU A 47 4.70 16.27 -13.90
N SER A 48 4.20 16.57 -15.09
CA SER A 48 2.81 17.01 -15.30
C SER A 48 1.83 15.83 -15.35
N ASP A 49 2.27 14.70 -15.86
CA ASP A 49 1.44 13.53 -16.08
C ASP A 49 1.62 12.50 -14.99
N LYS A 50 0.55 11.76 -14.73
CA LYS A 50 0.53 10.65 -13.76
C LYS A 50 0.06 9.40 -14.47
N LEU A 51 0.90 8.39 -14.49
CA LEU A 51 0.55 7.07 -15.00
C LEU A 51 0.25 6.14 -13.82
N VAL A 52 -0.92 5.53 -13.84
CA VAL A 52 -1.31 4.56 -12.81
C VAL A 52 -0.78 3.19 -13.18
N TYR A 53 -0.16 2.51 -12.24
CA TYR A 53 0.21 1.11 -12.39
C TYR A 53 -0.18 0.32 -11.14
N THR A 54 -0.48 -0.95 -11.34
CA THR A 54 -0.87 -1.86 -10.28
C THR A 54 0.14 -2.99 -10.17
N VAL A 55 0.53 -3.32 -8.95
CA VAL A 55 1.42 -4.44 -8.65
C VAL A 55 0.65 -5.47 -7.83
N GLN A 56 0.73 -6.73 -8.25
CA GLN A 56 0.17 -7.84 -7.48
C GLN A 56 1.19 -8.38 -6.50
N HIS A 57 0.77 -8.59 -5.25
CA HIS A 57 1.54 -9.24 -4.21
C HIS A 57 0.84 -10.52 -3.78
N VAL A 58 1.63 -11.50 -3.37
CA VAL A 58 1.13 -12.74 -2.79
C VAL A 58 1.41 -12.72 -1.29
N TYR A 59 0.40 -13.00 -0.49
CA TYR A 59 0.51 -13.20 0.95
C TYR A 59 0.44 -14.69 1.27
N THR A 60 1.41 -15.17 2.02
CA THR A 60 1.47 -16.55 2.49
C THR A 60 1.35 -16.54 4.00
N PRO A 61 0.23 -17.00 4.58
CA PRO A 61 0.08 -17.11 6.04
C PRO A 61 1.05 -18.14 6.62
N ASP A 62 1.46 -17.95 7.87
CA ASP A 62 2.40 -18.85 8.54
C ASP A 62 1.83 -20.26 8.70
N PHE A 63 0.56 -20.37 9.09
CA PHE A 63 -0.10 -21.65 9.30
C PHE A 63 -1.47 -21.70 8.65
N VAL A 64 -1.82 -22.86 8.13
CA VAL A 64 -3.16 -23.15 7.62
C VAL A 64 -3.72 -24.31 8.44
N LEU A 65 -4.84 -24.06 9.10
CA LEU A 65 -5.56 -25.08 9.85
C LEU A 65 -6.75 -25.59 9.03
N HIS A 66 -6.85 -26.88 8.88
CA HIS A 66 -8.03 -27.54 8.33
C HIS A 66 -8.83 -28.13 9.48
N LEU A 67 -9.92 -27.47 9.87
CA LEU A 67 -10.76 -27.93 10.98
C LEU A 67 -11.61 -29.13 10.57
N SER A 68 -12.04 -29.92 11.55
CA SER A 68 -12.82 -31.13 11.31
C SER A 68 -14.18 -30.89 10.64
N ASP A 69 -14.74 -29.68 10.80
CA ASP A 69 -15.99 -29.25 10.17
C ASP A 69 -15.81 -28.72 8.72
N GLY A 70 -14.58 -28.78 8.17
CA GLY A 70 -14.25 -28.33 6.82
C GLY A 70 -13.84 -26.86 6.72
N ARG A 71 -13.92 -26.08 7.80
CA ARG A 71 -13.41 -24.70 7.79
C ARG A 71 -11.90 -24.67 7.67
N LYS A 72 -11.40 -23.63 7.00
CA LYS A 72 -9.98 -23.32 6.87
C LYS A 72 -9.68 -22.04 7.63
N VAL A 73 -8.72 -22.08 8.53
CA VAL A 73 -8.28 -20.92 9.32
C VAL A 73 -6.81 -20.65 9.04
N TYR A 74 -6.49 -19.41 8.76
CA TYR A 74 -5.11 -18.94 8.55
C TYR A 74 -4.62 -18.27 9.83
N ILE A 75 -3.45 -18.65 10.32
CA ILE A 75 -2.82 -18.03 11.47
C ILE A 75 -1.54 -17.35 11.05
N GLU A 76 -1.41 -16.09 11.42
CA GLU A 76 -0.18 -15.30 11.31
C GLU A 76 0.37 -15.06 12.71
N ALA A 77 1.57 -15.58 12.98
CA ALA A 77 2.24 -15.42 14.27
C ALA A 77 3.21 -14.23 14.21
N LYS A 78 3.12 -13.30 15.17
CA LYS A 78 3.96 -12.11 15.22
C LYS A 78 4.52 -11.83 16.60
N GLY A 79 5.85 -11.72 16.68
CA GLY A 79 6.52 -11.07 17.80
C GLY A 79 6.56 -9.54 17.60
N TYR A 80 7.07 -9.10 16.45
CA TYR A 80 7.08 -7.71 16.03
C TYR A 80 6.19 -7.50 14.81
N TRP A 81 5.32 -6.50 14.87
CA TRP A 81 4.33 -6.22 13.83
C TRP A 81 4.43 -4.76 13.40
N ASP A 82 5.23 -4.50 12.38
CA ASP A 82 5.51 -3.16 11.89
C ASP A 82 4.34 -2.55 11.09
N ALA A 83 4.48 -1.28 10.74
CA ALA A 83 3.44 -0.55 10.01
C ALA A 83 3.17 -1.13 8.62
N ALA A 84 4.20 -1.64 7.94
CA ALA A 84 4.06 -2.26 6.62
C ALA A 84 3.28 -3.57 6.71
N ASP A 85 3.59 -4.41 7.70
CA ASP A 85 2.87 -5.66 7.96
C ASP A 85 1.42 -5.41 8.36
N ARG A 86 1.14 -4.39 9.18
CA ARG A 86 -0.23 -4.02 9.54
C ARG A 86 -1.05 -3.61 8.33
N ARG A 87 -0.49 -2.78 7.43
CA ARG A 87 -1.16 -2.40 6.18
C ARG A 87 -1.38 -3.59 5.26
N LYS A 88 -0.39 -4.46 5.14
CA LYS A 88 -0.47 -5.68 4.32
C LYS A 88 -1.64 -6.56 4.77
N ILE A 89 -1.75 -6.87 6.04
CA ILE A 89 -2.84 -7.69 6.58
C ILE A 89 -4.21 -7.05 6.31
N ARG A 90 -4.33 -5.74 6.48
CA ARG A 90 -5.58 -5.05 6.17
C ARG A 90 -5.97 -5.17 4.69
N HIS A 91 -4.99 -5.01 3.78
CA HIS A 91 -5.24 -5.18 2.34
C HIS A 91 -5.61 -6.62 1.99
N VAL A 92 -4.90 -7.60 2.57
CA VAL A 92 -5.19 -9.03 2.34
C VAL A 92 -6.61 -9.37 2.79
N MET A 93 -7.01 -8.96 3.99
CA MET A 93 -8.35 -9.22 4.52
C MET A 93 -9.44 -8.50 3.73
N GLN A 94 -9.18 -7.28 3.29
CA GLN A 94 -10.12 -6.49 2.49
C GLN A 94 -10.36 -7.12 1.10
N GLN A 95 -9.31 -7.68 0.51
CA GLN A 95 -9.38 -8.30 -0.83
C GLN A 95 -9.75 -9.79 -0.79
N ASN A 96 -9.73 -10.42 0.39
CA ASN A 96 -10.11 -11.81 0.62
C ASN A 96 -11.11 -11.90 1.79
N PRO A 97 -12.32 -11.33 1.66
CA PRO A 97 -13.26 -11.23 2.76
C PRO A 97 -13.78 -12.59 3.27
N GLU A 98 -13.68 -13.64 2.46
CA GLU A 98 -14.04 -15.02 2.82
C GLU A 98 -12.93 -15.74 3.58
N ALA A 99 -11.71 -15.23 3.62
CA ALA A 99 -10.58 -15.85 4.30
C ALA A 99 -10.62 -15.55 5.81
N ASP A 100 -10.61 -16.60 6.62
CA ASP A 100 -10.54 -16.50 8.09
C ASP A 100 -9.08 -16.38 8.51
N ILE A 101 -8.59 -15.14 8.64
CA ILE A 101 -7.23 -14.81 9.01
C ILE A 101 -7.21 -14.32 10.45
N ARG A 102 -6.38 -14.93 11.29
CA ARG A 102 -6.26 -14.59 12.71
C ARG A 102 -4.82 -14.32 13.08
N MET A 103 -4.62 -13.24 13.84
CA MET A 103 -3.30 -12.86 14.33
C MET A 103 -3.02 -13.50 15.69
N LEU A 104 -1.84 -14.05 15.85
CA LEU A 104 -1.36 -14.55 17.14
C LEU A 104 -0.11 -13.76 17.54
N PHE A 105 -0.25 -12.90 18.53
CA PHE A 105 0.86 -12.07 19.01
C PHE A 105 1.57 -12.72 20.19
N GLN A 106 2.89 -12.65 20.21
CA GLN A 106 3.67 -13.08 21.37
C GLN A 106 3.36 -12.22 22.61
N ALA A 107 3.21 -10.91 22.41
CA ALA A 107 2.85 -9.93 23.44
C ALA A 107 2.01 -8.80 22.84
N ASN A 108 1.19 -8.15 23.67
CA ASN A 108 0.40 -6.97 23.26
C ASN A 108 1.27 -5.72 23.32
N SER A 109 2.17 -5.58 22.35
CA SER A 109 3.12 -4.49 22.27
C SER A 109 2.50 -3.20 21.76
N LYS A 110 3.11 -2.07 22.07
CA LYS A 110 2.78 -0.77 21.47
C LYS A 110 3.12 -0.79 19.99
N LEU A 111 2.38 -0.04 19.18
CA LEU A 111 2.64 0.08 17.72
C LEU A 111 4.05 0.65 17.46
N HIS A 112 4.46 1.60 18.26
CA HIS A 112 5.80 2.16 18.31
C HIS A 112 6.06 2.77 19.69
N LYS A 113 7.30 3.12 19.98
CA LYS A 113 7.74 3.55 21.32
C LYS A 113 6.89 4.69 21.93
N ALA A 114 6.47 5.65 21.13
CA ALA A 114 5.70 6.82 21.57
C ALA A 114 4.17 6.63 21.46
N SER A 115 3.69 5.51 20.93
CA SER A 115 2.25 5.27 20.72
C SER A 115 1.59 4.78 22.00
N PRO A 116 0.40 5.34 22.38
CA PRO A 116 -0.45 4.73 23.40
C PRO A 116 -1.19 3.49 22.87
N THR A 117 -1.30 3.34 21.55
CA THR A 117 -2.03 2.25 20.89
C THR A 117 -1.20 0.98 20.86
N ARG A 118 -1.80 -0.14 21.23
CA ARG A 118 -1.20 -1.48 21.21
C ARG A 118 -1.72 -2.30 20.03
N TYR A 119 -1.12 -3.46 19.81
CA TYR A 119 -1.54 -4.40 18.75
C TYR A 119 -3.01 -4.79 18.90
N ALA A 120 -3.46 -5.10 20.11
CA ALA A 120 -4.86 -5.42 20.39
C ALA A 120 -5.80 -4.26 20.02
N ASP A 121 -5.45 -3.03 20.39
CA ASP A 121 -6.26 -1.84 20.07
C ASP A 121 -6.39 -1.65 18.56
N TYR A 122 -5.31 -1.87 17.83
CA TYR A 122 -5.31 -1.80 16.36
C TYR A 122 -6.22 -2.89 15.76
N CYS A 123 -6.14 -4.12 16.26
CA CYS A 123 -6.98 -5.22 15.81
C CYS A 123 -8.46 -4.95 16.10
N GLU A 124 -8.80 -4.44 17.29
CA GLU A 124 -10.16 -4.04 17.63
C GLU A 124 -10.70 -2.98 16.67
N LYS A 125 -9.89 -1.95 16.40
CA LYS A 125 -10.27 -0.87 15.48
C LYS A 125 -10.58 -1.37 14.08
N TYR A 126 -9.78 -2.28 13.55
CA TYR A 126 -9.91 -2.78 12.19
C TYR A 126 -10.61 -4.14 12.09
N LYS A 127 -11.18 -4.62 13.18
CA LYS A 127 -11.91 -5.91 13.26
C LYS A 127 -11.07 -7.09 12.78
N ILE A 128 -9.81 -7.13 13.19
CA ILE A 128 -8.89 -8.22 12.90
C ILE A 128 -8.97 -9.22 14.06
N PRO A 129 -9.35 -10.49 13.83
CA PRO A 129 -9.32 -11.52 14.87
C PRO A 129 -7.90 -11.73 15.39
N TYR A 130 -7.74 -11.79 16.71
CA TYR A 130 -6.42 -11.95 17.31
C TYR A 130 -6.47 -12.66 18.66
N ALA A 131 -5.31 -13.15 19.08
CA ALA A 131 -5.04 -13.61 20.43
C ALA A 131 -3.63 -13.19 20.84
N VAL A 132 -3.36 -13.18 22.13
CA VAL A 132 -2.06 -12.80 22.71
C VAL A 132 -1.55 -13.92 23.60
N GLY A 133 -0.33 -14.36 23.37
CA GLY A 133 0.41 -15.31 24.19
C GLY A 133 0.03 -16.78 23.99
N ALA A 134 -1.24 -17.09 23.81
CA ALA A 134 -1.71 -18.46 23.63
C ALA A 134 -2.86 -18.55 22.63
N ILE A 135 -3.00 -19.70 21.98
CA ILE A 135 -4.09 -19.97 21.05
C ILE A 135 -5.36 -20.30 21.85
N PRO A 136 -6.45 -19.53 21.67
CA PRO A 136 -7.71 -19.81 22.35
C PRO A 136 -8.35 -21.11 21.85
N LYS A 137 -8.96 -21.88 22.75
CA LYS A 137 -9.69 -23.10 22.38
C LYS A 137 -10.88 -22.80 21.46
N GLU A 138 -11.49 -21.63 21.61
CA GLU A 138 -12.61 -21.15 20.82
C GLU A 138 -12.28 -21.02 19.33
N TRP A 139 -10.99 -21.00 18.98
CA TRP A 139 -10.57 -20.98 17.57
C TRP A 139 -10.83 -22.32 16.87
N PHE A 140 -11.09 -23.37 17.60
CA PHE A 140 -11.34 -24.73 17.08
C PHE A 140 -12.79 -25.18 17.20
N GLU A 141 -13.62 -24.39 17.86
CA GLU A 141 -15.05 -24.71 18.14
C GLU A 141 -16.02 -24.18 17.07
#